data_400259f71e23eb548e71ee5a1531067b
#
_entry.id   400259f71e23eb548e71ee5a1531067b
#
_cell.length_a   1.000
_cell.length_b   1.000
_cell.length_c   1.000
_cell.angle_alpha   90.00
_cell.angle_beta   90.00
_cell.angle_gamma   90.00
#
_symmetry.space_group_name_H-M   'P 1'
#
loop_
_entity.id
_entity.type
_entity.pdbx_description
1 polymer ?
#
loop_
_entity_poly.entity_id
_entity_poly.type
_entity_poly.pdbx_seq_one_letter_code
_entity_poly.pdbx_strand_id
1 'polypeptide(L)'
;MKATHLTSHWQLFLDDSLIERATGFDQRIRQPRKHGILFPDRQPWEHGIGMFQPVYDDGRFHAIYRVNWLDPEIEAFHASQGWKGDPADLGAATEWAYATSSDGIHWERPALLLCETPVFRDGKISGRTRENNCGVPFDFIRDLGRDGNVTDPARRFLLRTRTGQGTPAGRSHHAQARNPGGLYFAAEFPDFVHDPDWQRKLMPINGRMSPRGFGNFTGWDDLNGEWIAFMQGTAPRWFPARDIARHWSKDFKTWESRGVLYPDALDPHTLEHYDEFMEIQVIRKGDLWLGFMAVFHSDRTSPDYMPPFIEKENFRFAYDLPNYCTRKGTTDLRLVTSRDGGHTWNRVANRQAWLPHGANDDDFDRCAYTGTPITVGETDHFYYMAKNGDHLESLHDRTPYYKDRTTGWNAALASYPRDRYVSISTGTYPAILYTRPMLLPPGGLRLNADASHGEIRVEIAAAPAGGIDDIHSAPVEEGFSFHDCTPVQGNGVEQPVRWRRRPDTAALQGHPVRLRFYVRNADLYGFRIEAS
;
A
#
# COMPACT_ATOMS: atom_id res chain seq x y z
N MET A 1 2.69 24.31 -25.26
CA MET A 1 2.63 23.14 -24.35
C MET A 1 1.62 22.15 -24.91
N LYS A 2 1.91 20.85 -24.91
CA LYS A 2 0.98 19.84 -25.44
C LYS A 2 -0.14 19.63 -24.42
N ALA A 3 -1.41 19.65 -24.84
CA ALA A 3 -2.53 19.38 -23.95
C ALA A 3 -2.57 17.90 -23.55
N THR A 4 -2.87 17.63 -22.27
CA THR A 4 -3.03 16.28 -21.74
C THR A 4 -4.43 15.77 -22.08
N HIS A 5 -4.53 14.58 -22.66
CA HIS A 5 -5.81 13.90 -22.85
C HIS A 5 -6.25 13.31 -21.52
N LEU A 6 -7.37 13.79 -20.98
CA LEU A 6 -7.94 13.21 -19.78
C LEU A 6 -8.81 11.99 -20.12
N THR A 7 -8.73 11.01 -19.25
CA THR A 7 -9.64 9.87 -19.21
C THR A 7 -10.79 10.13 -18.23
N SER A 8 -11.74 9.21 -18.11
CA SER A 8 -12.82 9.28 -17.11
C SER A 8 -12.36 8.95 -15.68
N HIS A 9 -11.09 8.63 -15.49
CA HIS A 9 -10.52 8.37 -14.17
C HIS A 9 -10.41 9.64 -13.32
N TRP A 10 -10.38 9.46 -12.00
CA TRP A 10 -10.10 10.54 -11.07
C TRP A 10 -8.73 11.16 -11.32
N GLN A 11 -8.71 12.48 -11.39
CA GLN A 11 -7.51 13.30 -11.43
C GLN A 11 -7.26 13.84 -10.03
N LEU A 12 -6.31 13.23 -9.31
CA LEU A 12 -6.01 13.56 -7.92
C LEU A 12 -4.89 14.60 -7.84
N PHE A 13 -5.03 15.56 -6.92
CA PHE A 13 -4.03 16.62 -6.69
C PHE A 13 -2.93 16.15 -5.70
N LEU A 14 -2.33 14.99 -5.99
CA LEU A 14 -1.25 14.42 -5.18
C LEU A 14 0.13 14.97 -5.54
N ASP A 15 0.25 15.50 -6.74
CA ASP A 15 1.46 16.15 -7.27
C ASP A 15 1.08 17.37 -8.13
N ASP A 16 2.09 18.13 -8.56
CA ASP A 16 1.90 19.36 -9.34
C ASP A 16 1.74 19.11 -10.85
N SER A 17 1.62 17.85 -11.28
CA SER A 17 1.57 17.52 -12.71
C SER A 17 0.37 18.11 -13.45
N LEU A 18 -0.77 18.26 -12.75
CA LEU A 18 -1.98 18.86 -13.29
C LEU A 18 -2.03 20.39 -13.08
N ILE A 19 -1.15 20.92 -12.23
CA ILE A 19 -1.18 22.31 -11.79
C ILE A 19 -0.23 23.14 -12.64
N GLU A 20 -0.72 24.20 -13.25
CA GLU A 20 0.11 25.20 -13.92
C GLU A 20 0.45 26.34 -12.97
N ARG A 21 -0.55 26.78 -12.19
CA ARG A 21 -0.39 27.83 -11.18
C ARG A 21 -1.41 27.64 -10.04
N ALA A 22 -0.94 27.87 -8.84
CA ALA A 22 -1.80 27.89 -7.65
C ALA A 22 -1.41 29.08 -6.76
N THR A 23 -2.40 29.76 -6.19
CA THR A 23 -2.17 30.91 -5.30
C THR A 23 -3.08 30.78 -4.09
N GLY A 24 -2.50 30.86 -2.89
CA GLY A 24 -3.25 30.83 -1.63
C GLY A 24 -3.66 29.44 -1.15
N PHE A 25 -3.00 28.40 -1.62
CA PHE A 25 -3.25 27.03 -1.23
C PHE A 25 -2.17 26.46 -0.31
N ASP A 26 -2.62 25.54 0.53
CA ASP A 26 -1.79 24.54 1.22
C ASP A 26 -2.07 23.15 0.66
N GLN A 27 -1.05 22.35 0.44
CA GLN A 27 -1.21 20.90 0.32
C GLN A 27 -1.26 20.29 1.71
N ARG A 28 -2.37 19.63 2.02
CA ARG A 28 -2.56 18.99 3.33
C ARG A 28 -2.75 17.50 3.17
N ILE A 29 -1.90 16.76 3.87
CA ILE A 29 -2.08 15.32 3.97
C ILE A 29 -3.31 15.02 4.83
N ARG A 30 -4.17 14.12 4.33
CA ARG A 30 -5.33 13.65 5.10
C ARG A 30 -4.96 12.35 5.77
N GLN A 31 -4.72 12.41 7.07
CA GLN A 31 -4.44 11.22 7.84
C GLN A 31 -5.68 10.33 7.94
N PRO A 32 -5.56 9.01 7.74
CA PRO A 32 -6.68 8.10 7.91
C PRO A 32 -7.08 7.96 9.38
N ARG A 33 -8.33 7.61 9.61
CA ARG A 33 -8.81 7.24 10.95
C ARG A 33 -8.34 5.84 11.28
N LYS A 34 -7.55 5.69 12.34
CA LYS A 34 -7.12 4.39 12.85
C LYS A 34 -8.25 3.74 13.66
N HIS A 35 -8.43 2.44 13.48
CA HIS A 35 -9.41 1.61 14.19
C HIS A 35 -8.75 0.67 15.20
N GLY A 36 -7.41 0.63 15.23
CA GLY A 36 -6.65 -0.29 16.08
C GLY A 36 -6.43 -1.65 15.44
N ILE A 37 -6.07 -2.62 16.25
CA ILE A 37 -5.79 -3.99 15.80
C ILE A 37 -7.07 -4.77 15.51
N LEU A 38 -7.00 -5.60 14.46
CA LEU A 38 -8.16 -6.37 13.98
C LEU A 38 -8.51 -7.57 14.87
N PHE A 39 -7.52 -8.14 15.55
CA PHE A 39 -7.69 -9.34 16.36
C PHE A 39 -7.28 -9.08 17.83
N PRO A 40 -8.05 -8.25 18.56
CA PRO A 40 -7.76 -8.02 19.98
C PRO A 40 -7.91 -9.32 20.80
N ASP A 41 -8.93 -10.13 20.47
CA ASP A 41 -9.18 -11.43 21.08
C ASP A 41 -8.55 -12.54 20.26
N ARG A 42 -7.26 -12.79 20.47
CA ARG A 42 -6.53 -13.84 19.76
C ARG A 42 -7.03 -15.22 20.15
N GLN A 43 -7.10 -16.09 19.15
CA GLN A 43 -7.37 -17.50 19.38
C GLN A 43 -6.15 -18.18 20.05
N PRO A 44 -6.37 -19.30 20.74
CA PRO A 44 -5.29 -19.98 21.46
C PRO A 44 -4.10 -20.40 20.61
N TRP A 45 -4.26 -20.54 19.29
CA TRP A 45 -3.19 -20.88 18.33
C TRP A 45 -2.56 -19.66 17.66
N GLU A 46 -3.13 -18.47 17.78
CA GLU A 46 -2.62 -17.23 17.19
C GLU A 46 -1.56 -16.58 18.08
N HIS A 47 -0.39 -17.19 18.16
CA HIS A 47 0.67 -16.67 19.03
C HIS A 47 1.30 -15.40 18.43
N GLY A 48 1.74 -15.42 17.15
CA GLY A 48 2.17 -14.26 16.40
C GLY A 48 1.38 -14.12 15.10
N ILE A 49 1.01 -12.90 14.71
CA ILE A 49 0.31 -12.62 13.46
C ILE A 49 1.24 -11.84 12.53
N GLY A 50 1.23 -12.17 11.25
CA GLY A 50 2.00 -11.46 10.24
C GLY A 50 1.37 -11.53 8.85
N MET A 51 1.83 -10.65 7.97
CA MET A 51 1.49 -10.68 6.54
C MET A 51 -0.02 -10.79 6.26
N PHE A 52 -0.82 -9.92 6.85
CA PHE A 52 -2.25 -9.87 6.60
C PHE A 52 -2.53 -9.39 5.16
N GLN A 53 -3.18 -10.23 4.36
CA GLN A 53 -3.44 -10.00 2.94
C GLN A 53 -4.95 -10.08 2.68
N PRO A 54 -5.65 -8.96 2.79
CA PRO A 54 -7.09 -8.90 2.55
C PRO A 54 -7.40 -8.70 1.07
N VAL A 55 -8.52 -9.25 0.65
CA VAL A 55 -9.18 -8.97 -0.64
C VAL A 55 -10.67 -8.80 -0.42
N TYR A 56 -11.37 -8.19 -1.36
CA TYR A 56 -12.83 -8.06 -1.32
C TYR A 56 -13.42 -8.67 -2.58
N ASP A 57 -14.25 -9.67 -2.40
CA ASP A 57 -14.91 -10.37 -3.49
C ASP A 57 -16.32 -10.78 -3.09
N ASP A 58 -17.24 -10.77 -4.05
CA ASP A 58 -18.65 -11.15 -3.86
C ASP A 58 -19.31 -10.58 -2.58
N GLY A 59 -19.09 -9.27 -2.33
CA GLY A 59 -19.70 -8.58 -1.20
C GLY A 59 -19.07 -8.85 0.17
N ARG A 60 -17.98 -9.62 0.23
CA ARG A 60 -17.27 -9.95 1.48
C ARG A 60 -15.79 -9.65 1.41
N PHE A 61 -15.23 -9.38 2.57
CA PHE A 61 -13.79 -9.37 2.75
C PHE A 61 -13.31 -10.79 3.07
N HIS A 62 -12.22 -11.18 2.44
CA HIS A 62 -11.47 -12.39 2.71
C HIS A 62 -10.04 -12.00 3.03
N ALA A 63 -9.43 -12.66 3.99
CA ALA A 63 -8.03 -12.42 4.31
C ALA A 63 -7.30 -13.72 4.56
N ILE A 64 -6.07 -13.78 4.07
CA ILE A 64 -5.10 -14.76 4.54
C ILE A 64 -4.05 -14.04 5.38
N TYR A 65 -3.59 -14.68 6.42
CA TYR A 65 -2.57 -14.13 7.29
C TYR A 65 -1.69 -15.21 7.88
N ARG A 66 -0.49 -14.82 8.26
CA ARG A 66 0.48 -15.74 8.81
C ARG A 66 0.34 -15.84 10.33
N VAL A 67 0.31 -17.06 10.83
CA VAL A 67 0.41 -17.37 12.25
C VAL A 67 1.78 -17.99 12.51
N ASN A 68 2.52 -17.45 13.49
CA ASN A 68 3.88 -17.85 13.81
C ASN A 68 3.99 -18.28 15.27
N TRP A 69 4.87 -19.26 15.52
CA TRP A 69 5.21 -19.70 16.88
C TRP A 69 6.59 -20.34 16.91
N LEU A 70 7.12 -20.58 18.12
CA LEU A 70 8.25 -21.48 18.31
C LEU A 70 7.74 -22.87 18.68
N ASP A 71 8.24 -23.88 18.00
CA ASP A 71 7.86 -25.28 18.19
C ASP A 71 9.10 -26.08 18.62
N PRO A 72 9.12 -26.65 19.86
CA PRO A 72 10.24 -27.43 20.35
C PRO A 72 10.55 -28.69 19.50
N GLU A 73 9.53 -29.29 18.87
CA GLU A 73 9.74 -30.44 18.00
C GLU A 73 10.45 -30.03 16.70
N ILE A 74 10.12 -28.86 16.17
CA ILE A 74 10.81 -28.30 15.01
C ILE A 74 12.23 -27.88 15.38
N GLU A 75 12.42 -27.31 16.56
CA GLU A 75 13.74 -26.97 17.09
C GLU A 75 14.64 -28.22 17.17
N ALA A 76 14.14 -29.30 17.80
CA ALA A 76 14.85 -30.55 17.91
C ALA A 76 15.16 -31.18 16.54
N PHE A 77 14.22 -31.14 15.62
CA PHE A 77 14.42 -31.62 14.25
C PHE A 77 15.53 -30.86 13.53
N HIS A 78 15.51 -29.51 13.56
CA HIS A 78 16.56 -28.72 12.92
C HIS A 78 17.92 -28.90 13.55
N ALA A 79 17.98 -28.99 14.87
CA ALA A 79 19.23 -29.30 15.57
C ALA A 79 19.81 -30.66 15.12
N SER A 80 18.95 -31.68 14.96
CA SER A 80 19.37 -33.01 14.48
C SER A 80 19.88 -33.02 13.04
N GLN A 81 19.42 -32.05 12.21
CA GLN A 81 19.84 -31.92 10.79
C GLN A 81 21.05 -31.00 10.61
N GLY A 82 21.68 -30.53 11.70
CA GLY A 82 22.83 -29.64 11.62
C GLY A 82 22.44 -28.28 11.04
N TRP A 83 21.44 -27.61 11.61
CA TRP A 83 20.91 -26.34 11.20
C TRP A 83 22.02 -25.30 10.97
N LYS A 84 22.01 -24.69 9.76
CA LYS A 84 22.98 -23.65 9.34
C LYS A 84 22.33 -22.28 9.14
N GLY A 85 21.04 -22.14 9.42
CA GLY A 85 20.31 -20.89 9.34
C GLY A 85 20.50 -20.00 10.58
N ASP A 86 19.73 -18.92 10.65
CA ASP A 86 19.73 -18.03 11.81
C ASP A 86 19.30 -18.82 13.07
N PRO A 87 20.07 -18.75 14.16
CA PRO A 87 19.67 -19.36 15.43
C PRO A 87 18.30 -18.89 15.94
N ALA A 88 17.87 -17.68 15.59
CA ALA A 88 16.55 -17.18 15.96
C ALA A 88 15.39 -17.92 15.28
N ASP A 89 15.65 -18.53 14.13
CA ASP A 89 14.67 -19.31 13.36
C ASP A 89 14.67 -20.80 13.67
N LEU A 90 15.51 -21.27 14.60
CA LEU A 90 15.75 -22.70 14.85
C LEU A 90 14.47 -23.49 15.17
N GLY A 91 13.55 -22.92 15.93
CA GLY A 91 12.25 -23.54 16.24
C GLY A 91 11.06 -22.85 15.55
N ALA A 92 11.32 -21.93 14.63
CA ALA A 92 10.25 -21.13 14.05
C ALA A 92 9.33 -21.96 13.15
N ALA A 93 8.06 -21.89 13.43
CA ALA A 93 6.98 -22.51 12.67
C ALA A 93 6.01 -21.45 12.16
N THR A 94 5.43 -21.71 11.01
CA THR A 94 4.48 -20.80 10.34
C THR A 94 3.35 -21.60 9.72
N GLU A 95 2.13 -21.15 9.92
CA GLU A 95 0.97 -21.56 9.14
C GLU A 95 0.22 -20.36 8.58
N TRP A 96 -0.53 -20.60 7.51
CA TRP A 96 -1.40 -19.61 6.92
C TRP A 96 -2.83 -19.86 7.37
N ALA A 97 -3.47 -18.82 7.88
CA ALA A 97 -4.79 -18.82 8.42
C ALA A 97 -5.73 -17.99 7.54
N TYR A 98 -7.02 -18.24 7.65
CA TYR A 98 -8.07 -17.57 6.92
C TYR A 98 -9.02 -16.85 7.86
N ALA A 99 -9.44 -15.67 7.45
CA ALA A 99 -10.53 -14.93 8.09
C ALA A 99 -11.43 -14.30 7.04
N THR A 100 -12.69 -14.04 7.40
CA THR A 100 -13.66 -13.38 6.55
C THR A 100 -14.44 -12.33 7.31
N SER A 101 -14.94 -11.31 6.60
CA SER A 101 -15.71 -10.22 7.21
C SER A 101 -16.74 -9.66 6.24
N SER A 102 -17.90 -9.24 6.75
CA SER A 102 -18.92 -8.52 5.97
C SER A 102 -18.69 -7.01 5.94
N ASP A 103 -18.01 -6.45 6.93
CA ASP A 103 -17.82 -5.01 7.12
C ASP A 103 -16.34 -4.56 7.05
N GLY A 104 -15.40 -5.53 7.01
CA GLY A 104 -13.97 -5.28 7.00
C GLY A 104 -13.39 -4.89 8.37
N ILE A 105 -14.20 -4.83 9.41
CA ILE A 105 -13.81 -4.45 10.78
C ILE A 105 -13.87 -5.66 11.71
N HIS A 106 -14.99 -6.38 11.68
CA HIS A 106 -15.22 -7.56 12.51
C HIS A 106 -14.97 -8.82 11.69
N TRP A 107 -14.01 -9.63 12.13
CA TRP A 107 -13.51 -10.77 11.37
C TRP A 107 -13.87 -12.09 12.03
N GLU A 108 -14.52 -12.96 11.26
CA GLU A 108 -14.80 -14.34 11.59
C GLU A 108 -13.59 -15.22 11.22
N ARG A 109 -13.29 -16.18 12.05
CA ARG A 109 -12.18 -17.15 11.88
C ARG A 109 -12.75 -18.57 11.88
N PRO A 110 -13.32 -19.03 10.73
CA PRO A 110 -13.99 -20.33 10.66
C PRO A 110 -12.99 -21.48 10.86
N ALA A 111 -13.40 -22.53 11.55
CA ALA A 111 -12.60 -23.73 11.69
C ALA A 111 -12.49 -24.44 10.34
N LEU A 112 -11.26 -24.58 9.82
CA LEU A 112 -11.00 -25.21 8.53
C LEU A 112 -10.75 -26.71 8.65
N LEU A 113 -10.28 -27.19 9.81
CA LEU A 113 -9.93 -28.58 10.09
C LEU A 113 -8.83 -29.16 9.17
N LEU A 114 -8.06 -28.30 8.51
CA LEU A 114 -7.09 -28.68 7.48
C LEU A 114 -5.75 -29.12 8.08
N CYS A 115 -5.31 -28.50 9.16
CA CYS A 115 -4.05 -28.83 9.81
C CYS A 115 -4.15 -28.78 11.34
N GLU A 116 -3.16 -29.34 12.01
CA GLU A 116 -3.03 -29.29 13.46
C GLU A 116 -2.10 -28.15 13.86
N THR A 117 -2.52 -27.34 14.82
CA THR A 117 -1.75 -26.23 15.40
C THR A 117 -1.60 -26.37 16.90
N PRO A 118 -0.52 -25.84 17.50
CA PRO A 118 -0.39 -25.83 18.95
C PRO A 118 -1.42 -24.86 19.59
N VAL A 119 -1.84 -25.20 20.79
CA VAL A 119 -2.66 -24.36 21.67
C VAL A 119 -1.75 -23.80 22.74
N PHE A 120 -1.73 -22.48 22.89
CA PHE A 120 -0.91 -21.79 23.88
C PHE A 120 -1.72 -21.41 25.13
N ARG A 121 -1.17 -21.71 26.30
CA ARG A 121 -1.61 -21.18 27.60
C ARG A 121 -0.39 -20.66 28.34
N ASP A 122 -0.50 -19.45 28.85
CA ASP A 122 0.60 -18.76 29.57
C ASP A 122 1.94 -18.80 28.79
N GLY A 123 1.87 -18.59 27.48
CA GLY A 123 3.04 -18.58 26.58
C GLY A 123 3.67 -19.96 26.30
N LYS A 124 3.08 -21.06 26.78
CA LYS A 124 3.57 -22.44 26.57
C LYS A 124 2.59 -23.25 25.75
N ILE A 125 3.11 -24.18 24.95
CA ILE A 125 2.29 -25.17 24.26
C ILE A 125 1.66 -26.09 25.30
N SER A 126 0.33 -26.07 25.41
CA SER A 126 -0.48 -26.87 26.33
C SER A 126 -1.19 -28.04 25.66
N GLY A 127 -1.19 -28.09 24.34
CA GLY A 127 -1.84 -29.13 23.54
C GLY A 127 -1.84 -28.75 22.07
N ARG A 128 -2.61 -29.47 21.26
CA ARG A 128 -2.79 -29.22 19.82
C ARG A 128 -4.27 -29.34 19.46
N THR A 129 -4.69 -28.66 18.39
CA THR A 129 -6.06 -28.69 17.89
C THR A 129 -6.12 -28.65 16.37
N ARG A 130 -7.14 -29.27 15.81
CA ARG A 130 -7.55 -29.09 14.40
C ARG A 130 -8.72 -28.10 14.27
N GLU A 131 -9.37 -27.76 15.35
CA GLU A 131 -10.42 -26.73 15.38
C GLU A 131 -9.81 -25.34 15.30
N ASN A 132 -9.22 -25.03 14.14
CA ASN A 132 -8.53 -23.80 13.86
C ASN A 132 -8.78 -23.36 12.42
N ASN A 133 -8.42 -22.12 12.10
CA ASN A 133 -8.55 -21.52 10.77
C ASN A 133 -7.25 -21.58 9.93
N CYS A 134 -6.34 -22.48 10.26
CA CYS A 134 -5.06 -22.63 9.58
C CYS A 134 -5.08 -23.73 8.51
N GLY A 135 -4.01 -23.78 7.70
CA GLY A 135 -3.86 -24.75 6.63
C GLY A 135 -4.27 -24.22 5.25
N VAL A 136 -4.37 -22.91 5.09
CA VAL A 136 -4.64 -22.26 3.80
C VAL A 136 -3.64 -22.75 2.74
N PRO A 137 -4.11 -23.22 1.57
CA PRO A 137 -3.25 -23.83 0.55
C PRO A 137 -2.41 -22.83 -0.25
N PHE A 138 -2.52 -21.54 0.00
CA PHE A 138 -1.71 -20.50 -0.63
C PHE A 138 -1.17 -19.52 0.42
N ASP A 139 -0.08 -18.86 0.08
CA ASP A 139 0.67 -17.96 0.97
C ASP A 139 0.80 -16.53 0.40
N PHE A 140 0.20 -16.29 -0.73
CA PHE A 140 0.09 -14.98 -1.34
C PHE A 140 -1.18 -14.88 -2.16
N ILE A 141 -1.89 -13.76 -2.00
CA ILE A 141 -3.01 -13.37 -2.85
C ILE A 141 -3.05 -11.85 -3.00
N ARG A 142 -3.38 -11.39 -4.20
CA ARG A 142 -3.59 -9.97 -4.49
C ARG A 142 -4.66 -9.77 -5.55
N ASP A 143 -5.56 -8.82 -5.34
CA ASP A 143 -6.57 -8.39 -6.31
C ASP A 143 -5.98 -7.30 -7.24
N LEU A 144 -5.43 -7.72 -8.37
CA LEU A 144 -4.83 -6.83 -9.38
C LEU A 144 -5.88 -6.03 -10.14
N GLY A 145 -7.10 -6.57 -10.29
CA GLY A 145 -8.20 -5.90 -10.98
C GLY A 145 -8.67 -4.66 -10.22
N ARG A 146 -8.75 -4.77 -8.90
CA ARG A 146 -9.10 -3.67 -8.01
C ARG A 146 -8.07 -2.55 -8.04
N ASP A 147 -6.81 -2.90 -8.01
CA ASP A 147 -5.70 -1.95 -8.02
C ASP A 147 -5.59 -1.23 -9.39
N GLY A 148 -6.47 -1.54 -10.36
CA GLY A 148 -6.46 -0.96 -11.70
C GLY A 148 -5.31 -1.42 -12.59
N ASN A 149 -4.57 -2.45 -12.17
CA ASN A 149 -3.36 -2.92 -12.82
C ASN A 149 -3.57 -4.06 -13.81
N VAL A 150 -4.77 -4.64 -13.85
CA VAL A 150 -5.16 -5.67 -14.80
C VAL A 150 -6.62 -5.45 -15.20
N THR A 151 -6.87 -5.32 -16.50
CA THR A 151 -8.22 -5.13 -17.07
C THR A 151 -8.88 -6.43 -17.49
N ASP A 152 -8.10 -7.52 -17.66
CA ASP A 152 -8.63 -8.85 -17.97
C ASP A 152 -9.25 -9.49 -16.72
N PRO A 153 -10.59 -9.66 -16.65
CA PRO A 153 -11.25 -10.23 -15.48
C PRO A 153 -10.74 -11.63 -15.11
N ALA A 154 -10.29 -12.40 -16.09
CA ALA A 154 -9.74 -13.74 -15.85
C ALA A 154 -8.43 -13.73 -15.07
N ARG A 155 -7.72 -12.59 -15.04
CA ARG A 155 -6.44 -12.40 -14.34
C ARG A 155 -6.57 -11.50 -13.12
N ARG A 156 -7.76 -11.32 -12.61
CA ARG A 156 -8.04 -10.40 -11.52
C ARG A 156 -7.21 -10.69 -10.28
N PHE A 157 -7.13 -11.94 -9.85
CA PHE A 157 -6.31 -12.33 -8.70
C PHE A 157 -5.01 -12.99 -9.14
N LEU A 158 -3.92 -12.59 -8.51
CA LEU A 158 -2.66 -13.31 -8.54
C LEU A 158 -2.48 -14.04 -7.21
N LEU A 159 -2.20 -15.33 -7.27
CA LEU A 159 -1.96 -16.13 -6.06
C LEU A 159 -0.78 -17.07 -6.24
N ARG A 160 -0.19 -17.47 -5.12
CA ARG A 160 0.87 -18.46 -5.05
C ARG A 160 0.45 -19.58 -4.12
N THR A 161 0.44 -20.83 -4.64
CA THR A 161 0.14 -22.00 -3.84
C THR A 161 1.37 -22.45 -3.06
N ARG A 162 1.13 -23.15 -1.96
CA ARG A 162 2.18 -23.78 -1.14
C ARG A 162 2.50 -25.19 -1.66
N THR A 163 3.76 -25.59 -1.59
CA THR A 163 4.11 -27.00 -1.76
C THR A 163 3.88 -27.71 -0.43
N GLY A 164 3.07 -28.76 -0.45
CA GLY A 164 2.68 -29.52 0.74
C GLY A 164 3.79 -30.35 1.41
N GLN A 165 5.06 -30.03 1.23
CA GLN A 165 6.16 -30.68 1.93
C GLN A 165 6.46 -29.91 3.22
N GLY A 166 5.76 -30.29 4.26
CA GLY A 166 5.99 -29.78 5.60
C GLY A 166 7.13 -30.51 6.32
N THR A 167 7.54 -29.92 7.42
CA THR A 167 8.27 -30.52 8.51
C THR A 167 7.59 -31.80 9.03
N PRO A 168 8.23 -32.58 9.89
CA PRO A 168 7.57 -33.67 10.61
C PRO A 168 6.23 -33.22 11.16
N ALA A 169 5.18 -34.00 10.96
CA ALA A 169 3.79 -33.67 11.29
C ALA A 169 3.05 -32.68 10.36
N GLY A 170 3.53 -32.44 9.13
CA GLY A 170 2.82 -31.61 8.14
C GLY A 170 2.86 -30.10 8.41
N ARG A 171 3.74 -29.64 9.30
CA ARG A 171 3.89 -28.23 9.65
C ARG A 171 4.84 -27.52 8.69
N SER A 172 4.49 -26.33 8.26
CA SER A 172 5.39 -25.55 7.44
C SER A 172 6.40 -24.78 8.30
N HIS A 173 7.63 -24.79 7.84
CA HIS A 173 8.73 -24.07 8.45
C HIS A 173 8.95 -22.73 7.75
N HIS A 174 9.37 -21.68 8.47
CA HIS A 174 9.62 -20.36 7.91
C HIS A 174 10.59 -20.39 6.72
N ALA A 175 11.63 -21.24 6.77
CA ALA A 175 12.57 -21.41 5.66
C ALA A 175 11.98 -22.19 4.48
N GLN A 176 11.01 -23.07 4.69
CA GLN A 176 10.34 -23.83 3.63
C GLN A 176 9.23 -23.06 2.95
N ALA A 177 8.69 -22.01 3.58
CA ALA A 177 7.86 -21.01 2.90
C ALA A 177 8.59 -20.32 1.74
N ARG A 178 9.91 -20.47 1.65
CA ARG A 178 10.74 -20.04 0.51
C ARG A 178 10.68 -20.96 -0.71
N ASN A 179 10.06 -22.13 -0.59
CA ASN A 179 9.88 -23.04 -1.72
C ASN A 179 8.41 -22.94 -2.19
N PRO A 180 8.08 -21.93 -3.01
CA PRO A 180 6.70 -21.68 -3.43
C PRO A 180 6.25 -22.82 -4.33
N GLY A 181 4.97 -23.18 -4.21
CA GLY A 181 4.23 -23.91 -5.21
C GLY A 181 4.08 -23.13 -6.51
N GLY A 182 3.08 -23.49 -7.31
CA GLY A 182 2.78 -22.79 -8.55
C GLY A 182 2.31 -21.37 -8.34
N LEU A 183 2.52 -20.54 -9.33
CA LEU A 183 1.96 -19.20 -9.46
C LEU A 183 0.75 -19.26 -10.40
N TYR A 184 -0.33 -18.56 -10.06
CA TYR A 184 -1.59 -18.65 -10.79
C TYR A 184 -2.32 -17.32 -10.87
N PHE A 185 -3.11 -17.16 -11.93
CA PHE A 185 -4.20 -16.20 -11.95
C PHE A 185 -5.53 -16.87 -11.62
N ALA A 186 -6.48 -16.09 -11.11
CA ALA A 186 -7.86 -16.49 -10.91
C ALA A 186 -8.80 -15.32 -11.20
N ALA A 187 -10.01 -15.63 -11.69
CA ALA A 187 -11.06 -14.64 -11.94
C ALA A 187 -11.77 -14.23 -10.64
N GLU A 188 -11.88 -15.16 -9.69
CA GLU A 188 -12.62 -15.04 -8.43
C GLU A 188 -11.68 -15.44 -7.27
N PHE A 189 -12.05 -15.04 -6.05
CA PHE A 189 -11.38 -15.55 -4.86
C PHE A 189 -11.55 -17.08 -4.79
N PRO A 190 -10.48 -17.87 -4.63
CA PRO A 190 -10.58 -19.32 -4.62
C PRO A 190 -11.30 -19.81 -3.36
N ASP A 191 -12.49 -20.35 -3.52
CA ASP A 191 -13.26 -20.96 -2.42
C ASP A 191 -12.69 -22.32 -2.03
N PHE A 192 -11.52 -22.32 -1.43
CA PHE A 192 -10.83 -23.52 -0.97
C PHE A 192 -11.49 -24.20 0.25
N VAL A 193 -12.48 -23.54 0.85
CA VAL A 193 -13.23 -24.04 2.01
C VAL A 193 -14.39 -24.95 1.58
N HIS A 194 -15.15 -24.54 0.56
CA HIS A 194 -16.40 -25.22 0.18
C HIS A 194 -16.33 -25.88 -1.20
N ASP A 195 -15.42 -25.45 -2.07
CA ASP A 195 -15.25 -26.02 -3.41
C ASP A 195 -14.04 -26.97 -3.46
N PRO A 196 -14.22 -28.29 -3.46
CA PRO A 196 -13.11 -29.25 -3.54
C PRO A 196 -12.34 -29.17 -4.85
N ASP A 197 -12.92 -28.58 -5.88
CA ASP A 197 -12.33 -28.43 -7.22
C ASP A 197 -11.78 -27.03 -7.50
N TRP A 198 -11.65 -26.18 -6.47
CA TRP A 198 -11.19 -24.80 -6.60
C TRP A 198 -9.88 -24.65 -7.43
N GLN A 199 -8.98 -25.60 -7.33
CA GLN A 199 -7.69 -25.58 -8.08
C GLN A 199 -7.88 -25.64 -9.59
N ARG A 200 -8.98 -26.26 -10.08
CA ARG A 200 -9.27 -26.35 -11.52
C ARG A 200 -9.64 -25.01 -12.15
N LYS A 201 -10.03 -24.04 -11.33
CA LYS A 201 -10.35 -22.67 -11.76
C LYS A 201 -9.12 -21.78 -11.86
N LEU A 202 -7.94 -22.28 -11.46
CA LEU A 202 -6.69 -21.54 -11.49
C LEU A 202 -6.02 -21.64 -12.86
N MET A 203 -5.53 -20.52 -13.35
CA MET A 203 -4.73 -20.45 -14.58
C MET A 203 -3.25 -20.45 -14.23
N PRO A 204 -2.49 -21.50 -14.53
CA PRO A 204 -1.09 -21.60 -14.16
C PRO A 204 -0.23 -20.59 -14.93
N ILE A 205 0.70 -19.99 -14.22
CA ILE A 205 1.72 -19.09 -14.76
C ILE A 205 3.03 -19.87 -14.83
N ASN A 206 3.57 -20.07 -16.04
CA ASN A 206 4.87 -20.72 -16.21
C ASN A 206 6.00 -19.72 -15.91
N GLY A 207 6.26 -19.51 -14.64
CA GLY A 207 7.24 -18.54 -14.21
C GLY A 207 7.36 -18.47 -12.68
N ARG A 208 7.99 -17.40 -12.21
CA ARG A 208 8.16 -17.11 -10.79
C ARG A 208 7.83 -15.67 -10.49
N MET A 209 7.45 -15.38 -9.28
CA MET A 209 7.46 -14.00 -8.78
C MET A 209 8.88 -13.46 -8.80
N SER A 210 9.02 -12.14 -8.70
CA SER A 210 10.31 -11.47 -8.62
C SER A 210 11.31 -12.23 -7.74
N PRO A 211 12.62 -12.22 -8.05
CA PRO A 211 13.65 -13.07 -7.42
C PRO A 211 13.79 -12.95 -5.91
N ARG A 212 13.25 -11.90 -5.32
CA ARG A 212 13.36 -11.61 -3.88
C ARG A 212 12.14 -11.96 -3.05
N GLY A 213 11.16 -12.66 -3.62
CA GLY A 213 10.06 -13.24 -2.84
C GLY A 213 8.91 -12.27 -2.60
N PHE A 214 8.57 -12.00 -1.36
CA PHE A 214 7.37 -11.30 -0.89
C PHE A 214 7.36 -9.80 -1.21
N GLY A 215 7.60 -9.44 -2.44
CA GLY A 215 7.53 -8.07 -2.82
C GLY A 215 6.11 -7.66 -3.13
N ASN A 216 5.98 -6.41 -3.20
CA ASN A 216 4.78 -5.73 -3.57
C ASN A 216 4.59 -5.86 -5.07
N PHE A 217 4.10 -7.03 -5.49
CA PHE A 217 3.72 -7.25 -6.88
C PHE A 217 2.61 -6.27 -7.21
N THR A 218 2.86 -5.39 -8.18
CA THR A 218 1.94 -4.30 -8.50
C THR A 218 0.95 -4.71 -9.59
N GLY A 219 1.41 -5.36 -10.64
CA GLY A 219 0.56 -5.80 -11.74
C GLY A 219 1.17 -5.53 -13.11
N TRP A 220 0.35 -5.18 -14.08
CA TRP A 220 0.74 -4.92 -15.45
C TRP A 220 0.95 -3.42 -15.70
N ASP A 221 2.08 -3.06 -16.25
CA ASP A 221 2.39 -1.73 -16.75
C ASP A 221 2.11 -1.69 -18.25
N ASP A 222 1.00 -1.08 -18.64
CA ASP A 222 0.59 -0.97 -20.04
C ASP A 222 1.40 0.06 -20.85
N LEU A 223 2.09 0.99 -20.18
CA LEU A 223 3.00 1.93 -20.85
C LEU A 223 4.23 1.22 -21.42
N ASN A 224 4.77 0.26 -20.68
CA ASN A 224 5.99 -0.45 -21.02
C ASN A 224 5.74 -1.90 -21.47
N GLY A 225 4.53 -2.43 -21.30
CA GLY A 225 4.15 -3.78 -21.69
C GLY A 225 4.83 -4.86 -20.86
N GLU A 226 4.83 -4.71 -19.53
CA GLU A 226 5.55 -5.61 -18.62
C GLU A 226 4.86 -5.74 -17.25
N TRP A 227 5.10 -6.88 -16.60
CA TRP A 227 4.72 -7.12 -15.22
C TRP A 227 5.72 -6.46 -14.29
N ILE A 228 5.24 -5.79 -13.26
CA ILE A 228 6.09 -5.05 -12.33
C ILE A 228 5.82 -5.38 -10.87
N ALA A 229 6.88 -5.26 -10.08
CA ALA A 229 6.87 -5.31 -8.64
C ALA A 229 7.85 -4.27 -8.08
N PHE A 230 7.51 -3.70 -6.93
CA PHE A 230 8.42 -2.82 -6.19
C PHE A 230 8.85 -3.50 -4.91
N MET A 231 10.14 -3.49 -4.64
CA MET A 231 10.72 -4.23 -3.52
C MET A 231 11.83 -3.41 -2.90
N GLN A 232 12.15 -3.77 -1.67
CA GLN A 232 13.41 -3.32 -1.07
C GLN A 232 14.55 -3.69 -2.02
N GLY A 233 15.27 -2.68 -2.49
CA GLY A 233 16.42 -2.85 -3.34
C GLY A 233 17.63 -3.33 -2.55
N THR A 234 18.61 -3.80 -3.28
CA THR A 234 19.99 -3.75 -2.82
C THR A 234 20.54 -2.45 -3.36
N ALA A 235 20.59 -1.45 -2.53
CA ALA A 235 21.39 -0.28 -2.81
C ALA A 235 22.75 -0.69 -3.39
N PRO A 236 23.31 0.08 -4.32
CA PRO A 236 24.69 -0.11 -4.69
C PRO A 236 25.53 -0.19 -3.42
N ARG A 237 26.54 -1.06 -3.38
CA ARG A 237 27.34 -1.34 -2.18
C ARG A 237 27.92 -0.11 -1.46
N TRP A 238 27.95 1.03 -2.15
CA TRP A 238 28.41 2.32 -1.62
C TRP A 238 27.31 3.19 -1.00
N PHE A 239 26.02 2.77 -1.11
CA PHE A 239 24.90 3.53 -0.54
C PHE A 239 24.47 2.90 0.79
N PRO A 240 24.48 3.64 1.90
CA PRO A 240 24.36 3.08 3.25
C PRO A 240 22.91 2.81 3.70
N ALA A 241 21.91 3.19 2.92
CA ALA A 241 20.51 3.05 3.29
C ALA A 241 19.76 2.12 2.32
N ARG A 242 18.69 1.49 2.81
CA ARG A 242 17.79 0.71 1.96
C ARG A 242 17.06 1.62 1.00
N ASP A 243 16.86 1.13 -0.21
CA ASP A 243 16.15 1.79 -1.30
C ASP A 243 14.98 0.95 -1.79
N ILE A 244 14.18 1.51 -2.69
CA ILE A 244 13.18 0.77 -3.42
C ILE A 244 13.66 0.51 -4.84
N ALA A 245 13.60 -0.74 -5.24
CA ALA A 245 13.87 -1.16 -6.62
C ALA A 245 12.58 -1.52 -7.34
N ARG A 246 12.49 -1.12 -8.61
CA ARG A 246 11.52 -1.59 -9.57
C ARG A 246 12.03 -2.87 -10.20
N HIS A 247 11.24 -3.91 -10.18
CA HIS A 247 11.48 -5.18 -10.86
C HIS A 247 10.45 -5.32 -11.97
N TRP A 248 10.89 -5.83 -13.14
CA TRP A 248 9.98 -6.02 -14.27
C TRP A 248 10.26 -7.29 -15.04
N SER A 249 9.23 -7.81 -15.69
CA SER A 249 9.31 -9.03 -16.51
C SER A 249 8.21 -9.02 -17.58
N LYS A 250 8.52 -9.52 -18.76
CA LYS A 250 7.52 -9.72 -19.82
C LYS A 250 6.85 -11.10 -19.76
N ASP A 251 7.47 -12.06 -19.09
CA ASP A 251 7.13 -13.47 -19.17
C ASP A 251 7.07 -14.21 -17.83
N PHE A 252 7.24 -13.54 -16.70
CA PHE A 252 7.41 -14.10 -15.36
C PHE A 252 8.62 -15.00 -15.17
N LYS A 253 9.47 -15.21 -16.19
CA LYS A 253 10.65 -16.08 -16.13
C LYS A 253 11.91 -15.29 -15.89
N THR A 254 12.09 -14.25 -16.69
CA THR A 254 13.25 -13.36 -16.62
C THR A 254 12.84 -12.06 -15.99
N TRP A 255 13.49 -11.72 -14.90
CA TRP A 255 13.25 -10.49 -14.16
C TRP A 255 14.47 -9.60 -14.20
N GLU A 256 14.25 -8.36 -14.54
CA GLU A 256 15.22 -7.29 -14.43
C GLU A 256 14.90 -6.41 -13.22
N SER A 257 15.88 -5.64 -12.74
CA SER A 257 15.68 -4.75 -11.59
C SER A 257 16.56 -3.52 -11.64
N ARG A 258 16.02 -2.41 -11.12
CA ARG A 258 16.74 -1.15 -10.96
C ARG A 258 16.24 -0.42 -9.72
N GLY A 259 17.14 0.19 -8.94
CA GLY A 259 16.78 1.13 -7.89
C GLY A 259 16.11 2.36 -8.50
N VAL A 260 14.99 2.79 -7.92
CA VAL A 260 14.17 3.88 -8.45
C VAL A 260 13.81 4.94 -7.41
N LEU A 261 13.93 4.62 -6.11
CA LEU A 261 13.59 5.56 -5.04
C LEU A 261 14.57 5.40 -3.89
N TYR A 262 15.31 6.46 -3.62
CA TYR A 262 16.38 6.52 -2.63
C TYR A 262 16.11 7.63 -1.61
N PRO A 263 16.56 7.50 -0.35
CA PRO A 263 16.71 8.65 0.51
C PRO A 263 17.60 9.71 -0.16
N ASP A 264 17.27 10.97 0.01
CA ASP A 264 17.99 12.10 -0.58
C ASP A 264 18.38 13.13 0.51
N ALA A 265 18.99 14.24 0.10
CA ALA A 265 19.50 15.25 1.01
C ALA A 265 18.45 15.92 1.92
N LEU A 266 17.17 15.74 1.65
CA LEU A 266 16.08 16.25 2.49
C LEU A 266 15.54 15.20 3.48
N ASP A 267 15.97 13.95 3.37
CA ASP A 267 15.69 12.92 4.37
C ASP A 267 16.78 12.97 5.46
N PRO A 268 16.48 12.64 6.72
CA PRO A 268 17.51 12.49 7.75
C PRO A 268 18.62 11.54 7.30
N HIS A 269 19.88 11.98 7.41
CA HIS A 269 21.04 11.23 6.92
C HIS A 269 22.32 11.45 7.76
N THR A 270 22.17 11.72 9.05
CA THR A 270 23.31 11.79 9.97
C THR A 270 23.76 10.39 10.38
N LEU A 271 24.94 10.27 11.01
CA LEU A 271 25.42 8.99 11.56
C LEU A 271 24.55 8.47 12.70
N GLU A 272 23.82 9.35 13.36
CA GLU A 272 22.97 9.03 14.51
C GLU A 272 21.53 8.75 14.09
N HIS A 273 21.04 9.49 13.09
CA HIS A 273 19.66 9.38 12.60
C HIS A 273 19.67 9.39 11.08
N TYR A 274 19.10 8.37 10.47
CA TYR A 274 18.91 8.34 9.02
C TYR A 274 17.65 7.55 8.65
N ASP A 275 17.05 7.95 7.54
CA ASP A 275 15.89 7.28 6.98
C ASP A 275 16.31 6.20 5.98
N GLU A 276 15.60 5.07 6.00
CA GLU A 276 15.69 3.99 5.03
C GLU A 276 14.30 3.66 4.47
N PHE A 277 14.23 3.20 3.23
CA PHE A 277 12.97 2.80 2.62
C PHE A 277 12.83 1.28 2.69
N MET A 278 11.91 0.83 3.55
CA MET A 278 11.76 -0.58 3.89
C MET A 278 10.98 -1.34 2.84
N GLU A 279 9.86 -0.78 2.42
CA GLU A 279 8.98 -1.37 1.42
C GLU A 279 8.00 -0.34 0.86
N ILE A 280 7.34 -0.68 -0.21
CA ILE A 280 6.31 0.13 -0.82
C ILE A 280 5.20 -0.77 -1.38
N GLN A 281 3.95 -0.42 -1.14
CA GLN A 281 2.80 -0.94 -1.88
C GLN A 281 2.36 0.10 -2.90
N VAL A 282 2.08 -0.34 -4.12
CA VAL A 282 1.71 0.56 -5.21
C VAL A 282 0.36 0.15 -5.77
N ILE A 283 -0.51 1.13 -5.93
CA ILE A 283 -1.78 0.99 -6.65
C ILE A 283 -1.82 1.97 -7.81
N ARG A 284 -2.67 1.68 -8.78
CA ARG A 284 -2.89 2.57 -9.91
C ARG A 284 -4.22 3.31 -9.76
N LYS A 285 -4.20 4.61 -9.97
CA LYS A 285 -5.37 5.49 -10.03
C LYS A 285 -5.37 6.22 -11.38
N GLY A 286 -5.90 5.56 -12.42
CA GLY A 286 -5.78 6.05 -13.80
C GLY A 286 -4.32 6.09 -14.26
N ASP A 287 -3.85 7.29 -14.63
CA ASP A 287 -2.47 7.49 -15.09
C ASP A 287 -1.48 7.73 -13.93
N LEU A 288 -1.97 7.74 -12.69
CA LEU A 288 -1.17 7.95 -11.50
C LEU A 288 -0.86 6.61 -10.81
N TRP A 289 0.41 6.39 -10.51
CA TRP A 289 0.88 5.34 -9.63
C TRP A 289 1.08 5.94 -8.25
N LEU A 290 0.32 5.45 -7.27
CA LEU A 290 0.37 5.89 -5.89
C LEU A 290 1.04 4.82 -5.03
N GLY A 291 2.15 5.19 -4.41
CA GLY A 291 2.91 4.32 -3.51
C GLY A 291 2.69 4.69 -2.04
N PHE A 292 2.45 3.67 -1.22
CA PHE A 292 2.45 3.73 0.24
C PHE A 292 3.80 3.17 0.69
N MET A 293 4.70 4.04 1.10
CA MET A 293 6.08 3.70 1.40
C MET A 293 6.31 3.67 2.91
N ALA A 294 6.82 2.55 3.41
CA ALA A 294 7.30 2.45 4.79
C ALA A 294 8.71 3.04 4.89
N VAL A 295 8.83 4.10 5.68
CA VAL A 295 10.10 4.75 5.98
C VAL A 295 10.54 4.34 7.37
N PHE A 296 11.72 3.76 7.45
CA PHE A 296 12.36 3.38 8.70
C PHE A 296 13.26 4.52 9.18
N HIS A 297 12.98 4.99 10.39
CA HIS A 297 13.74 6.03 11.08
C HIS A 297 14.72 5.37 12.03
N SER A 298 15.96 5.19 11.59
CA SER A 298 17.01 4.59 12.40
C SER A 298 17.44 5.55 13.52
N ASP A 299 17.47 5.05 14.75
CA ASP A 299 17.98 5.76 15.92
C ASP A 299 19.14 5.00 16.55
N ARG A 300 20.34 5.53 16.39
CA ARG A 300 21.58 5.00 16.96
C ARG A 300 21.94 5.59 18.32
N THR A 301 21.23 6.62 18.75
CA THR A 301 21.47 7.25 20.06
C THR A 301 20.78 6.52 21.20
N SER A 302 19.85 5.62 20.87
CA SER A 302 19.14 4.82 21.88
C SER A 302 20.15 4.05 22.75
N PRO A 303 20.01 4.10 24.09
CA PRO A 303 20.87 3.34 24.99
C PRO A 303 20.74 1.82 24.81
N ASP A 304 19.61 1.38 24.26
CA ASP A 304 19.37 -0.03 23.90
C ASP A 304 19.84 -0.36 22.48
N TYR A 305 20.60 0.57 21.87
CA TYR A 305 21.18 0.32 20.57
C TYR A 305 22.06 -0.93 20.64
N MET A 306 21.72 -1.90 19.86
CA MET A 306 22.54 -3.10 19.69
C MET A 306 23.23 -3.02 18.33
N PRO A 307 24.57 -3.13 18.28
CA PRO A 307 25.26 -3.22 16.99
C PRO A 307 24.66 -4.37 16.18
N PRO A 308 24.64 -4.27 14.87
CA PRO A 308 24.10 -5.32 14.02
C PRO A 308 24.88 -6.62 14.30
N PHE A 309 24.14 -7.72 14.42
CA PHE A 309 24.74 -9.05 14.55
C PHE A 309 25.42 -9.52 13.26
N ILE A 310 25.36 -8.71 12.22
CA ILE A 310 26.02 -8.92 10.94
C ILE A 310 27.46 -8.42 11.05
N GLU A 311 28.21 -9.00 11.97
CA GLU A 311 29.65 -8.74 12.08
C GLU A 311 30.48 -9.45 11.00
N LYS A 312 29.89 -10.17 10.06
CA LYS A 312 30.66 -11.10 9.25
C LYS A 312 30.59 -10.84 7.76
N GLU A 313 31.73 -10.58 7.24
CA GLU A 313 32.35 -10.83 5.92
C GLU A 313 31.54 -10.53 4.64
N ASN A 314 30.24 -10.65 4.62
CA ASN A 314 29.43 -10.48 3.42
C ASN A 314 28.87 -9.06 3.19
N PHE A 315 29.05 -8.18 4.16
CA PHE A 315 28.57 -6.78 4.12
C PHE A 315 29.71 -5.74 4.23
N ARG A 316 30.93 -6.16 3.97
CA ARG A 316 32.14 -5.38 4.19
C ARG A 316 32.22 -4.02 3.48
N PHE A 317 31.42 -3.72 2.50
CA PHE A 317 31.59 -2.53 1.67
C PHE A 317 30.50 -1.46 1.77
N ALA A 318 29.31 -1.81 2.15
CA ALA A 318 28.25 -0.80 2.29
C ALA A 318 28.28 -0.13 3.67
N TYR A 319 28.96 -0.74 4.64
CA TYR A 319 28.73 -0.53 6.05
C TYR A 319 29.99 -0.56 6.89
N ASP A 320 31.11 -0.09 6.38
CA ASP A 320 32.23 0.39 7.20
C ASP A 320 31.82 1.57 8.11
N LEU A 321 30.56 1.96 8.06
CA LEU A 321 29.95 2.76 9.12
C LEU A 321 29.84 1.85 10.34
N PRO A 322 30.56 2.16 11.43
CA PRO A 322 30.73 1.25 12.56
C PRO A 322 29.44 0.85 13.26
N ASN A 323 28.27 1.24 12.78
CA ASN A 323 27.03 1.09 13.50
C ASN A 323 25.78 1.06 12.60
N TYR A 324 25.79 0.38 11.47
CA TYR A 324 24.56 0.12 10.75
C TYR A 324 23.57 -0.63 11.67
N CYS A 325 22.56 0.07 12.13
CA CYS A 325 21.53 -0.49 13.00
C CYS A 325 20.24 -0.74 12.26
N THR A 326 19.83 -1.96 12.21
CA THR A 326 18.53 -2.36 11.69
C THR A 326 17.49 -2.59 12.79
N ARG A 327 17.85 -2.40 14.05
CA ARG A 327 17.03 -2.84 15.19
C ARG A 327 16.27 -1.73 15.87
N LYS A 328 16.95 -0.62 16.16
CA LYS A 328 16.34 0.50 16.86
C LYS A 328 15.84 1.53 15.87
N GLY A 329 14.60 1.88 16.05
CA GLY A 329 13.93 2.84 15.22
C GLY A 329 12.48 2.43 14.92
N THR A 330 11.75 3.38 14.39
CA THR A 330 10.33 3.30 14.13
C THR A 330 10.06 3.32 12.63
N THR A 331 8.87 2.97 12.19
CA THR A 331 8.45 3.13 10.80
C THR A 331 7.14 3.88 10.70
N ASP A 332 7.06 4.87 9.82
CA ASP A 332 5.83 5.49 9.39
C ASP A 332 5.52 5.20 7.92
N LEU A 333 4.32 5.53 7.45
CA LEU A 333 3.95 5.41 6.05
C LEU A 333 3.84 6.78 5.40
N ARG A 334 4.54 6.95 4.27
CA ARG A 334 4.55 8.17 3.45
C ARG A 334 4.05 7.89 2.04
N LEU A 335 3.47 8.90 1.42
CA LEU A 335 2.97 8.79 0.05
C LEU A 335 4.02 9.22 -0.96
N VAL A 336 4.07 8.50 -2.06
CA VAL A 336 4.88 8.85 -3.23
C VAL A 336 4.06 8.63 -4.50
N THR A 337 4.34 9.39 -5.56
CA THR A 337 3.62 9.29 -6.83
C THR A 337 4.57 9.12 -8.00
N SER A 338 4.11 8.42 -9.02
CA SER A 338 4.80 8.27 -10.30
C SER A 338 3.81 8.37 -11.45
N ARG A 339 4.26 8.87 -12.61
CA ARG A 339 3.46 8.95 -13.85
C ARG A 339 4.16 8.31 -15.03
N ASP A 340 5.24 7.60 -14.81
CA ASP A 340 6.07 6.94 -15.82
C ASP A 340 6.26 5.44 -15.56
N GLY A 341 5.27 4.79 -14.93
CA GLY A 341 5.34 3.36 -14.61
C GLY A 341 6.27 3.04 -13.44
N GLY A 342 6.55 4.01 -12.58
CA GLY A 342 7.39 3.82 -11.39
C GLY A 342 8.88 3.93 -11.67
N HIS A 343 9.28 4.55 -12.78
CA HIS A 343 10.70 4.84 -13.07
C HIS A 343 11.21 6.04 -12.27
N THR A 344 10.35 7.04 -12.07
CA THR A 344 10.63 8.20 -11.20
C THR A 344 9.49 8.43 -10.21
N TRP A 345 9.82 8.97 -9.05
CA TRP A 345 8.89 9.15 -7.96
C TRP A 345 8.96 10.55 -7.35
N ASN A 346 7.81 11.15 -7.12
CA ASN A 346 7.66 12.40 -6.39
C ASN A 346 7.28 12.12 -4.93
N ARG A 347 7.87 12.85 -4.00
CA ARG A 347 7.54 12.81 -2.57
C ARG A 347 6.36 13.74 -2.33
N VAL A 348 5.29 13.24 -1.77
CA VAL A 348 4.01 13.94 -1.60
C VAL A 348 4.00 14.78 -0.32
N ALA A 349 3.30 15.92 -0.32
CA ALA A 349 2.98 16.76 0.83
C ALA A 349 4.18 16.98 1.78
N ASN A 350 5.30 17.47 1.24
CA ASN A 350 6.53 17.74 1.99
C ASN A 350 7.03 16.55 2.80
N ARG A 351 6.81 15.31 2.34
CA ARG A 351 7.26 14.06 2.98
C ARG A 351 6.63 13.78 4.35
N GLN A 352 5.50 14.42 4.64
CA GLN A 352 4.79 14.15 5.89
C GLN A 352 4.29 12.71 5.95
N ALA A 353 4.25 12.15 7.14
CA ALA A 353 3.65 10.83 7.37
C ALA A 353 2.15 10.88 7.09
N TRP A 354 1.71 10.02 6.16
CA TRP A 354 0.30 9.82 5.88
C TRP A 354 -0.35 8.94 6.97
N LEU A 355 0.34 7.87 7.37
CA LEU A 355 0.00 7.09 8.55
C LEU A 355 1.14 7.26 9.57
N PRO A 356 1.02 8.23 10.49
CA PRO A 356 2.03 8.49 11.50
C PRO A 356 1.99 7.42 12.59
N HIS A 357 3.03 7.39 13.41
CA HIS A 357 3.00 6.64 14.66
C HIS A 357 1.78 7.03 15.51
N GLY A 358 1.37 6.14 16.38
CA GLY A 358 0.38 6.45 17.40
C GLY A 358 0.86 7.57 18.34
N ALA A 359 -0.10 8.32 18.88
CA ALA A 359 0.19 9.46 19.75
C ALA A 359 0.64 9.06 21.16
N ASN A 360 0.42 7.81 21.56
CA ASN A 360 0.70 7.30 22.90
C ASN A 360 1.36 5.91 22.82
N ASP A 361 2.03 5.54 23.90
CA ASP A 361 2.66 4.20 24.05
C ASP A 361 1.67 3.02 23.98
N ASP A 362 0.38 3.30 24.12
CA ASP A 362 -0.70 2.33 23.96
C ASP A 362 -1.09 2.05 22.50
N ASP A 363 -0.62 2.86 21.56
CA ASP A 363 -0.86 2.65 20.15
C ASP A 363 0.10 1.62 19.58
N PHE A 364 -0.45 0.60 18.97
CA PHE A 364 0.25 -0.59 18.47
C PHE A 364 1.13 -0.34 17.23
N ASP A 365 1.45 0.90 16.90
CA ASP A 365 2.02 1.28 15.62
C ASP A 365 3.25 2.18 15.71
N ARG A 366 4.16 1.88 16.60
CA ARG A 366 5.53 2.42 16.51
C ARG A 366 6.21 2.00 15.22
N CYS A 367 5.82 0.84 14.69
CA CYS A 367 6.23 0.40 13.37
C CYS A 367 5.00 0.01 12.55
N ALA A 368 4.79 0.67 11.41
CA ALA A 368 3.76 0.35 10.45
C ALA A 368 4.39 -0.16 9.15
N TYR A 369 3.88 -1.28 8.62
CA TYR A 369 4.23 -1.78 7.30
C TYR A 369 3.04 -1.72 6.36
N THR A 370 3.36 -1.63 5.10
CA THR A 370 2.41 -1.24 4.07
C THR A 370 1.34 -2.29 3.80
N GLY A 371 0.15 -1.78 3.48
CA GLY A 371 -0.94 -2.49 2.85
C GLY A 371 -1.40 -1.77 1.59
N THR A 372 -2.45 -2.25 0.99
CA THR A 372 -3.17 -1.55 -0.08
C THR A 372 -4.58 -1.21 0.36
N PRO A 373 -5.13 -0.07 -0.06
CA PRO A 373 -6.51 0.27 0.26
C PRO A 373 -7.48 -0.65 -0.47
N ILE A 374 -8.53 -1.03 0.21
CA ILE A 374 -9.68 -1.72 -0.35
C ILE A 374 -10.87 -0.76 -0.36
N THR A 375 -11.29 -0.35 -1.55
CA THR A 375 -12.42 0.55 -1.70
C THR A 375 -13.75 -0.21 -1.64
N VAL A 376 -14.62 0.15 -0.72
CA VAL A 376 -15.99 -0.34 -0.64
C VAL A 376 -16.92 0.86 -0.52
N GLY A 377 -17.77 1.09 -1.52
CA GLY A 377 -18.60 2.27 -1.59
C GLY A 377 -17.77 3.57 -1.62
N GLU A 378 -17.99 4.43 -0.66
CA GLU A 378 -17.28 5.72 -0.52
C GLU A 378 -16.12 5.70 0.49
N THR A 379 -15.72 4.51 0.96
CA THR A 379 -14.68 4.34 1.97
C THR A 379 -13.54 3.49 1.45
N ASP A 380 -12.33 3.94 1.69
CA ASP A 380 -11.11 3.16 1.53
C ASP A 380 -10.72 2.57 2.90
N HIS A 381 -10.59 1.24 2.94
CA HIS A 381 -10.11 0.47 4.09
C HIS A 381 -8.64 0.15 3.85
N PHE A 382 -7.78 0.64 4.71
CA PHE A 382 -6.34 0.40 4.61
C PHE A 382 -5.87 -0.53 5.72
N TYR A 383 -5.57 -1.76 5.35
CA TYR A 383 -5.06 -2.77 6.26
C TYR A 383 -3.53 -2.73 6.27
N TYR A 384 -2.94 -2.69 7.46
CA TYR A 384 -1.51 -2.60 7.60
C TYR A 384 -1.03 -3.50 8.76
N MET A 385 0.26 -3.81 8.75
CA MET A 385 0.88 -4.49 9.87
C MET A 385 1.42 -3.45 10.85
N ALA A 386 1.03 -3.57 12.10
CA ALA A 386 1.42 -2.66 13.17
C ALA A 386 2.15 -3.39 14.29
N LYS A 387 3.08 -2.70 14.94
CA LYS A 387 3.85 -3.23 16.05
C LYS A 387 4.12 -2.14 17.09
N ASN A 388 3.94 -2.49 18.36
CA ASN A 388 4.23 -1.60 19.50
C ASN A 388 5.66 -1.79 20.02
N GLY A 389 6.64 -1.58 19.26
CA GLY A 389 8.03 -1.72 19.64
C GLY A 389 8.90 -1.34 18.47
N ASP A 390 10.19 -1.23 18.69
CA ASP A 390 11.14 -0.91 17.64
C ASP A 390 11.19 -2.01 16.58
N HIS A 391 11.63 -1.66 15.39
CA HIS A 391 11.55 -2.49 14.18
C HIS A 391 12.00 -3.94 14.37
N LEU A 392 13.15 -4.18 14.98
CA LEU A 392 13.69 -5.52 15.19
C LEU A 392 13.82 -5.92 16.66
N GLU A 393 13.20 -5.21 17.57
CA GLU A 393 13.28 -5.51 19.00
C GLU A 393 12.96 -6.98 19.31
N SER A 394 12.11 -7.58 18.50
CA SER A 394 11.67 -8.96 18.66
C SER A 394 12.54 -10.03 18.01
N LEU A 395 13.45 -9.68 17.09
CA LEU A 395 14.20 -10.69 16.33
C LEU A 395 15.44 -11.20 17.06
N HIS A 396 15.93 -10.47 18.06
CA HIS A 396 17.21 -10.81 18.72
C HIS A 396 17.07 -11.27 20.15
N ASP A 397 15.98 -10.88 20.77
CA ASP A 397 15.59 -11.50 22.00
C ASP A 397 14.56 -12.57 21.66
N ARG A 398 14.96 -13.81 21.59
CA ARG A 398 14.07 -14.97 21.29
C ARG A 398 12.80 -14.98 22.15
N THR A 399 12.80 -14.16 23.16
CA THR A 399 11.73 -14.11 24.14
C THR A 399 10.56 -13.22 23.77
N PRO A 400 10.69 -11.99 23.25
CA PRO A 400 9.55 -11.11 23.06
C PRO A 400 8.70 -11.38 21.82
N TYR A 401 9.30 -11.74 20.69
CA TYR A 401 8.55 -11.92 19.44
C TYR A 401 7.50 -13.02 19.54
N TYR A 402 7.82 -14.05 20.28
CA TYR A 402 6.97 -15.22 20.43
C TYR A 402 6.32 -15.34 21.82
N LYS A 403 6.78 -14.57 22.81
CA LYS A 403 6.25 -14.62 24.17
C LYS A 403 5.29 -13.49 24.51
N ASP A 404 5.51 -12.30 23.98
CA ASP A 404 4.66 -11.16 24.28
C ASP A 404 3.76 -10.82 23.10
N ARG A 405 2.47 -11.12 23.24
CA ARG A 405 1.44 -10.80 22.25
C ARG A 405 1.24 -9.30 22.05
N THR A 406 1.71 -8.47 22.97
CA THR A 406 1.54 -7.02 22.92
C THR A 406 2.64 -6.33 22.12
N THR A 407 3.85 -6.88 22.09
CA THR A 407 5.00 -6.33 21.34
C THR A 407 5.19 -6.91 19.94
N GLY A 408 4.46 -8.00 19.61
CA GLY A 408 4.51 -8.64 18.29
C GLY A 408 3.73 -7.89 17.21
N TRP A 409 3.91 -8.30 15.97
CA TRP A 409 3.15 -7.80 14.84
C TRP A 409 1.67 -8.14 14.96
N ASN A 410 0.82 -7.17 14.59
CA ASN A 410 -0.63 -7.29 14.54
C ASN A 410 -1.13 -6.74 13.21
N ALA A 411 -2.23 -7.29 12.72
CA ALA A 411 -2.99 -6.67 11.64
C ALA A 411 -3.82 -5.52 12.22
N ALA A 412 -3.79 -4.37 11.58
CA ALA A 412 -4.52 -3.17 11.96
C ALA A 412 -5.28 -2.58 10.78
N LEU A 413 -6.27 -1.75 11.08
CA LEU A 413 -7.12 -1.07 10.10
C LEU A 413 -7.06 0.43 10.30
N ALA A 414 -6.92 1.14 9.20
CA ALA A 414 -7.24 2.55 9.08
C ALA A 414 -8.26 2.77 7.95
N SER A 415 -9.08 3.80 8.02
CA SER A 415 -10.04 4.12 6.96
C SER A 415 -10.11 5.60 6.67
N TYR A 416 -10.53 5.93 5.45
CA TYR A 416 -10.71 7.31 4.99
C TYR A 416 -11.73 7.36 3.84
N PRO A 417 -12.35 8.51 3.57
CA PRO A 417 -13.21 8.65 2.40
C PRO A 417 -12.42 8.41 1.12
N ARG A 418 -13.03 7.71 0.17
CA ARG A 418 -12.40 7.26 -1.07
C ARG A 418 -11.58 8.35 -1.76
N ASP A 419 -10.32 8.02 -2.10
CA ASP A 419 -9.36 8.87 -2.82
C ASP A 419 -8.95 10.18 -2.10
N ARG A 420 -9.18 10.30 -0.80
CA ARG A 420 -8.82 11.47 0.00
C ARG A 420 -7.48 11.33 0.72
N TYR A 421 -6.41 11.33 -0.04
CA TYR A 421 -5.04 11.23 0.49
C TYR A 421 -4.44 12.59 0.84
N VAL A 422 -4.55 13.54 -0.10
CA VAL A 422 -4.05 14.91 0.01
C VAL A 422 -5.08 15.84 -0.57
N SER A 423 -5.31 16.95 0.10
CA SER A 423 -6.15 18.03 -0.39
C SER A 423 -5.33 19.26 -0.77
N ILE A 424 -5.86 20.01 -1.73
CA ILE A 424 -5.55 21.40 -1.91
C ILE A 424 -6.52 22.17 -1.04
N SER A 425 -6.01 22.80 0.03
CA SER A 425 -6.81 23.38 1.10
C SER A 425 -6.70 24.89 1.12
N THR A 426 -7.81 25.55 1.47
CA THR A 426 -7.86 26.99 1.64
C THR A 426 -8.50 27.38 2.96
N GLY A 427 -8.18 28.57 3.43
CA GLY A 427 -8.86 29.21 4.54
C GLY A 427 -9.93 30.20 4.10
N THR A 428 -10.14 31.21 4.94
CA THR A 428 -11.14 32.28 4.72
C THR A 428 -10.88 33.09 3.45
N TYR A 429 -9.61 33.30 3.11
CA TYR A 429 -9.24 33.96 1.86
C TYR A 429 -9.36 32.94 0.71
N PRO A 430 -10.05 33.32 -0.37
CA PRO A 430 -10.19 32.46 -1.52
C PRO A 430 -8.83 32.26 -2.23
N ALA A 431 -8.69 31.11 -2.84
CA ALA A 431 -7.57 30.79 -3.69
C ALA A 431 -8.04 30.36 -5.08
N ILE A 432 -7.18 30.52 -6.07
CA ILE A 432 -7.45 30.08 -7.44
C ILE A 432 -6.33 29.13 -7.88
N LEU A 433 -6.76 27.97 -8.35
CA LEU A 433 -5.90 26.97 -8.98
C LEU A 433 -6.19 26.93 -10.49
N TYR A 434 -5.14 26.95 -11.28
CA TYR A 434 -5.16 26.82 -12.74
C TYR A 434 -4.55 25.48 -13.12
N THR A 435 -5.30 24.69 -13.87
CA THR A 435 -4.72 23.45 -14.40
C THR A 435 -3.89 23.73 -15.65
N ARG A 436 -3.00 22.79 -15.97
CA ARG A 436 -2.35 22.73 -17.28
C ARG A 436 -3.39 22.53 -18.38
N PRO A 437 -3.06 22.83 -19.65
CA PRO A 437 -3.94 22.56 -20.78
C PRO A 437 -4.31 21.08 -20.87
N MET A 438 -5.60 20.82 -21.06
CA MET A 438 -6.14 19.46 -21.17
C MET A 438 -7.26 19.38 -22.22
N LEU A 439 -7.45 18.19 -22.76
CA LEU A 439 -8.59 17.82 -23.59
C LEU A 439 -9.56 17.03 -22.71
N LEU A 440 -10.77 17.58 -22.53
CA LEU A 440 -11.79 16.95 -21.71
C LEU A 440 -12.59 15.95 -22.55
N PRO A 441 -12.91 14.75 -22.01
CA PRO A 441 -13.95 13.91 -22.57
C PRO A 441 -15.33 14.59 -22.41
N PRO A 442 -16.33 14.23 -23.23
CA PRO A 442 -17.71 14.70 -23.01
C PRO A 442 -18.27 14.08 -21.72
N GLY A 443 -18.95 14.91 -20.92
CA GLY A 443 -19.58 14.41 -19.68
C GLY A 443 -19.69 15.46 -18.57
N GLY A 444 -20.23 15.02 -17.45
CA GLY A 444 -20.42 15.86 -16.26
C GLY A 444 -19.15 15.97 -15.41
N LEU A 445 -18.78 17.17 -15.00
CA LEU A 445 -17.66 17.35 -14.06
C LEU A 445 -18.09 16.97 -12.63
N ARG A 446 -17.30 16.14 -11.96
CA ARG A 446 -17.45 15.73 -10.57
C ARG A 446 -16.23 16.15 -9.75
N LEU A 447 -16.47 16.55 -8.50
CA LEU A 447 -15.43 16.88 -7.53
C LEU A 447 -15.45 15.90 -6.36
N ASN A 448 -14.28 15.50 -5.91
CA ASN A 448 -14.07 14.94 -4.57
C ASN A 448 -13.60 16.08 -3.68
N ALA A 449 -14.48 16.55 -2.78
CA ALA A 449 -14.23 17.75 -2.00
C ALA A 449 -14.99 17.77 -0.68
N ASP A 450 -14.44 18.52 0.27
CA ASP A 450 -15.13 18.94 1.49
C ASP A 450 -15.23 20.46 1.51
N ALA A 451 -16.39 20.96 1.14
CA ALA A 451 -16.75 22.37 1.16
C ALA A 451 -17.88 22.66 2.17
N SER A 452 -17.94 21.89 3.27
CA SER A 452 -18.97 22.02 4.31
C SER A 452 -18.98 23.39 4.97
N HIS A 453 -17.85 24.09 4.98
CA HIS A 453 -17.70 25.40 5.59
C HIS A 453 -17.45 26.52 4.59
N GLY A 454 -17.54 26.21 3.29
CA GLY A 454 -17.22 27.16 2.23
C GLY A 454 -17.86 26.82 0.90
N GLU A 455 -17.11 27.08 -0.17
CA GLU A 455 -17.59 26.82 -1.52
C GLU A 455 -16.44 26.55 -2.48
N ILE A 456 -16.74 25.79 -3.53
CA ILE A 456 -15.88 25.62 -4.70
C ILE A 456 -16.71 26.02 -5.94
N ARG A 457 -16.09 26.80 -6.84
CA ARG A 457 -16.63 27.09 -8.16
C ARG A 457 -15.62 26.72 -9.22
N VAL A 458 -16.09 26.31 -10.37
CA VAL A 458 -15.24 25.94 -11.48
C VAL A 458 -15.58 26.81 -12.69
N GLU A 459 -14.52 27.31 -13.32
CA GLU A 459 -14.56 28.02 -14.60
C GLU A 459 -13.72 27.26 -15.61
N ILE A 460 -14.14 27.25 -16.86
CA ILE A 460 -13.39 26.66 -17.95
C ILE A 460 -12.94 27.77 -18.90
N ALA A 461 -11.63 27.83 -19.13
CA ALA A 461 -11.02 28.81 -20.01
C ALA A 461 -10.29 28.13 -21.19
N ALA A 462 -10.25 28.80 -22.31
CA ALA A 462 -9.51 28.35 -23.48
C ALA A 462 -8.01 28.20 -23.20
N ALA A 463 -7.39 27.23 -23.86
CA ALA A 463 -5.95 27.01 -23.80
C ALA A 463 -5.35 26.92 -25.23
N PRO A 464 -5.23 28.07 -25.93
CA PRO A 464 -4.77 28.08 -27.32
C PRO A 464 -3.35 27.51 -27.46
N ALA A 465 -3.09 26.84 -28.57
CA ALA A 465 -1.82 26.14 -28.86
C ALA A 465 -0.58 27.05 -28.82
N GLY A 466 -0.73 28.34 -29.12
CA GLY A 466 0.34 29.34 -29.08
C GLY A 466 0.73 29.79 -27.68
N GLY A 467 0.04 29.29 -26.66
CA GLY A 467 0.16 29.79 -25.29
C GLY A 467 -0.54 31.14 -25.11
N ILE A 468 -0.47 31.65 -23.90
CA ILE A 468 -0.88 33.01 -23.51
C ILE A 468 0.13 33.53 -22.51
N ASP A 469 0.47 34.79 -22.63
CA ASP A 469 1.45 35.42 -21.74
C ASP A 469 0.92 35.51 -20.30
N ASP A 470 -0.41 35.65 -20.18
CA ASP A 470 -1.08 35.68 -18.88
C ASP A 470 -2.24 34.67 -18.83
N ILE A 471 -2.11 33.63 -18.03
CA ILE A 471 -3.15 32.60 -17.84
C ILE A 471 -4.41 33.13 -17.16
N HIS A 472 -4.34 34.29 -16.51
CA HIS A 472 -5.50 34.93 -15.91
C HIS A 472 -6.41 35.58 -16.94
N SER A 473 -5.86 36.09 -18.04
CA SER A 473 -6.58 36.75 -19.13
C SER A 473 -7.07 35.79 -20.21
N ALA A 474 -6.82 34.49 -20.07
CA ALA A 474 -7.38 33.52 -21.01
C ALA A 474 -8.91 33.64 -21.10
N PRO A 475 -9.49 33.71 -22.31
CA PRO A 475 -10.93 33.86 -22.47
C PRO A 475 -11.67 32.66 -21.87
N VAL A 476 -12.73 32.97 -21.17
CA VAL A 476 -13.62 31.98 -20.56
C VAL A 476 -14.52 31.41 -21.65
N GLU A 477 -14.68 30.10 -21.67
CA GLU A 477 -15.60 29.42 -22.58
C GLU A 477 -17.05 29.82 -22.27
N GLU A 478 -17.84 30.03 -23.30
CA GLU A 478 -19.20 30.54 -23.17
C GLU A 478 -20.08 29.61 -22.32
N GLY A 479 -20.62 30.17 -21.22
CA GLY A 479 -21.49 29.46 -20.28
C GLY A 479 -20.75 28.69 -19.18
N PHE A 480 -19.41 28.78 -19.12
CA PHE A 480 -18.59 28.08 -18.14
C PHE A 480 -17.85 29.02 -17.16
N SER A 481 -18.37 30.24 -16.95
CA SER A 481 -17.77 31.18 -16.01
C SER A 481 -18.02 30.80 -14.54
N PHE A 482 -17.23 31.35 -13.61
CA PHE A 482 -17.51 31.26 -12.17
C PHE A 482 -18.89 31.79 -11.80
N HIS A 483 -19.40 32.79 -12.54
CA HIS A 483 -20.74 33.34 -12.33
C HIS A 483 -21.84 32.37 -12.76
N ASP A 484 -21.63 31.62 -13.84
CA ASP A 484 -22.56 30.59 -14.29
C ASP A 484 -22.48 29.30 -13.43
N CYS A 485 -21.37 29.07 -12.74
CA CYS A 485 -21.19 27.91 -11.88
C CYS A 485 -22.00 28.01 -10.59
N THR A 486 -22.85 27.02 -10.34
CA THR A 486 -23.49 26.87 -9.03
C THR A 486 -22.41 26.48 -8.01
N PRO A 487 -22.33 27.17 -6.85
CA PRO A 487 -21.35 26.80 -5.84
C PRO A 487 -21.50 25.33 -5.41
N VAL A 488 -20.40 24.58 -5.43
CA VAL A 488 -20.33 23.26 -4.81
C VAL A 488 -20.09 23.47 -3.33
N GLN A 489 -20.99 22.93 -2.50
CA GLN A 489 -20.98 23.02 -1.04
C GLN A 489 -21.23 21.65 -0.43
N GLY A 490 -20.85 21.47 0.83
CA GLY A 490 -21.00 20.21 1.53
C GLY A 490 -19.80 19.28 1.34
N ASN A 491 -19.95 18.04 1.81
CA ASN A 491 -18.91 17.03 1.85
C ASN A 491 -19.33 15.81 1.02
N GLY A 492 -18.56 15.46 -0.01
CA GLY A 492 -18.88 14.31 -0.86
C GLY A 492 -17.73 13.93 -1.78
N VAL A 493 -17.65 12.65 -2.12
CA VAL A 493 -16.64 12.11 -3.02
C VAL A 493 -17.01 12.18 -4.50
N GLU A 494 -18.27 12.55 -4.81
CA GLU A 494 -18.85 12.57 -6.16
C GLU A 494 -19.75 13.80 -6.39
N GLN A 495 -19.31 14.99 -5.95
CA GLN A 495 -20.15 16.19 -6.03
C GLN A 495 -20.24 16.74 -7.45
N PRO A 496 -21.45 16.94 -8.03
CA PRO A 496 -21.58 17.45 -9.38
C PRO A 496 -21.27 18.93 -9.46
N VAL A 497 -20.50 19.34 -10.46
CA VAL A 497 -20.38 20.75 -10.88
C VAL A 497 -21.46 21.04 -11.91
N ARG A 498 -22.18 22.15 -11.72
CA ARG A 498 -23.27 22.58 -12.61
C ARG A 498 -23.10 24.00 -13.02
N TRP A 499 -23.21 24.24 -14.32
CA TRP A 499 -23.30 25.58 -14.89
C TRP A 499 -24.73 25.85 -15.37
N ARG A 500 -25.24 27.06 -15.16
CA ARG A 500 -26.63 27.41 -15.49
C ARG A 500 -27.00 27.20 -16.96
N ARG A 501 -26.03 27.36 -17.86
CA ARG A 501 -26.23 27.34 -19.30
C ARG A 501 -25.66 26.09 -19.98
N ARG A 502 -24.91 25.28 -19.28
CA ARG A 502 -24.22 24.08 -19.81
C ARG A 502 -24.38 22.91 -18.86
N PRO A 503 -24.98 21.82 -19.32
CA PRO A 503 -25.16 20.64 -18.46
C PRO A 503 -23.86 19.82 -18.29
N ASP A 504 -22.98 19.87 -19.27
CA ASP A 504 -21.77 19.05 -19.38
C ASP A 504 -20.68 19.73 -20.24
N THR A 505 -19.57 19.02 -20.45
CA THR A 505 -18.39 19.49 -21.20
C THR A 505 -18.41 19.10 -22.69
N ALA A 506 -19.51 18.54 -23.23
CA ALA A 506 -19.55 18.03 -24.60
C ALA A 506 -19.25 19.11 -25.65
N ALA A 507 -19.65 20.37 -25.41
CA ALA A 507 -19.37 21.51 -26.29
C ALA A 507 -17.86 21.83 -26.42
N LEU A 508 -17.03 21.31 -25.52
CA LEU A 508 -15.58 21.57 -25.48
C LEU A 508 -14.74 20.43 -26.07
N GLN A 509 -15.40 19.41 -26.62
CA GLN A 509 -14.71 18.24 -27.18
C GLN A 509 -13.70 18.65 -28.25
N GLY A 510 -12.46 18.18 -28.12
CA GLY A 510 -11.37 18.46 -29.05
C GLY A 510 -10.71 19.84 -28.89
N HIS A 511 -11.25 20.70 -28.02
CA HIS A 511 -10.66 22.01 -27.72
C HIS A 511 -9.80 21.93 -26.46
N PRO A 512 -8.53 22.35 -26.51
CA PRO A 512 -7.69 22.44 -25.32
C PRO A 512 -8.23 23.53 -24.37
N VAL A 513 -8.47 23.15 -23.13
CA VAL A 513 -8.99 24.04 -22.08
C VAL A 513 -8.17 23.94 -20.81
N ARG A 514 -8.36 24.90 -19.92
CA ARG A 514 -7.92 24.89 -18.52
C ARG A 514 -9.11 24.92 -17.60
N LEU A 515 -9.07 24.14 -16.54
CA LEU A 515 -9.98 24.31 -15.41
C LEU A 515 -9.37 25.34 -14.44
N ARG A 516 -10.21 26.25 -13.98
CA ARG A 516 -9.89 27.18 -12.92
C ARG A 516 -10.80 26.87 -11.73
N PHE A 517 -10.20 26.59 -10.58
CA PHE A 517 -10.94 26.31 -9.36
C PHE A 517 -10.81 27.50 -8.43
N TYR A 518 -11.93 28.15 -8.15
CA TYR A 518 -12.08 29.09 -7.04
C TYR A 518 -12.48 28.27 -5.81
N VAL A 519 -11.67 28.35 -4.75
CA VAL A 519 -11.86 27.56 -3.54
C VAL A 519 -11.78 28.47 -2.33
N ARG A 520 -12.74 28.35 -1.39
CA ARG A 520 -12.78 29.13 -0.16
C ARG A 520 -13.29 28.28 0.99
N ASN A 521 -12.57 28.22 2.12
CA ASN A 521 -12.88 27.38 3.28
C ASN A 521 -13.24 25.96 2.88
N ALA A 522 -12.43 25.33 2.03
CA ALA A 522 -12.72 24.03 1.48
C ALA A 522 -11.43 23.24 1.19
N ASP A 523 -11.59 21.94 1.12
CA ASP A 523 -10.59 20.94 0.73
C ASP A 523 -10.99 20.32 -0.61
N LEU A 524 -10.13 20.44 -1.62
CA LEU A 524 -10.31 19.83 -2.93
C LEU A 524 -9.30 18.69 -3.09
N TYR A 525 -9.78 17.45 -3.28
CA TYR A 525 -8.94 16.24 -3.44
C TYR A 525 -8.70 15.86 -4.89
N GLY A 526 -9.69 16.06 -5.74
CA GLY A 526 -9.59 15.76 -7.14
C GLY A 526 -10.87 16.03 -7.93
N PHE A 527 -10.80 15.74 -9.22
CA PHE A 527 -11.95 15.86 -10.13
C PHE A 527 -11.94 14.73 -11.17
N ARG A 528 -13.08 14.49 -11.78
CA ARG A 528 -13.21 13.63 -12.97
C ARG A 528 -14.30 14.14 -13.91
N ILE A 529 -14.25 13.71 -15.16
CA ILE A 529 -15.38 13.84 -16.09
C ILE A 529 -16.09 12.49 -16.13
N GLU A 530 -17.33 12.47 -15.68
CA GLU A 530 -18.18 11.29 -15.76
C GLU A 530 -18.80 11.23 -17.15
N ALA A 531 -18.54 10.15 -17.90
CA ALA A 531 -19.11 9.97 -19.23
C ALA A 531 -20.64 9.99 -19.19
N SER A 532 -21.24 10.69 -20.16
CA SER A 532 -22.69 10.82 -20.30
C SER A 532 -23.35 9.49 -20.64
#